data_23f634ca22ba75422ddbc6c34d92ee9b
#
_entry.id   23f634ca22ba75422ddbc6c34d92ee9b
#
_cell.length_a   1.000
_cell.length_b   1.000
_cell.length_c   1.000
_cell.angle_alpha   90.00
_cell.angle_beta   90.00
_cell.angle_gamma   90.00
#
_symmetry.space_group_name_H-M   'P 1'
#
loop_
_entity.id
_entity.type
_entity.pdbx_description
1 polymer ?
#
loop_
_entity_poly.entity_id
_entity_poly.type
_entity_poly.pdbx_seq_one_letter_code
_entity_poly.pdbx_strand_id
1 'polypeptide(L)'
;QNAVNNHYVGADQLGDLKEITNPNANTVVITLAKPNPRLLRALAGRAGVVYDAESKTNYAKSAVGSGPFTVSTADQSQIALQRNDSYWGKKAASSQVTLYYYANEESMADAMKAGKISMALPLSASTASELGKTNGITADSGISFDKVMLAFNNDNNSPFSDEQIRKMTRYAIDAKTIAKNAPDAYAPLGGPISPLEDGYEDLSGLYLYNLEQGQRMRTYFGVNYIAPIDILVPKEYESIGNDVKTAIENLNINTNLEVLDSAADVTERMNAGTYNIALTTMSDEGDASVFDNGQSVFHFENGDAQQAYANAMAATNDNDYQARMRDYARAVSENAASDWLYTRKNFLAVSDGLQGYPKNLTDRLLPLN
;
A
#
# COMPACT_ATOMS: atom_id res chain seq x y z
N GLN A 1 17.63 -18.83 -10.21
CA GLN A 1 18.82 -18.22 -10.82
C GLN A 1 18.49 -17.43 -12.08
N ASN A 2 17.72 -17.98 -13.04
CA ASN A 2 17.37 -17.25 -14.27
C ASN A 2 16.58 -15.96 -14.01
N ALA A 3 15.65 -15.96 -13.05
CA ALA A 3 14.89 -14.77 -12.69
C ALA A 3 15.80 -13.62 -12.18
N VAL A 4 16.79 -13.96 -11.36
CA VAL A 4 17.77 -12.98 -10.84
C VAL A 4 18.68 -12.50 -11.98
N ASN A 5 19.24 -13.42 -12.77
CA ASN A 5 20.16 -13.09 -13.86
C ASN A 5 19.51 -12.23 -14.97
N ASN A 6 18.19 -12.36 -15.18
CA ASN A 6 17.46 -11.64 -16.21
C ASN A 6 16.58 -10.52 -15.65
N HIS A 7 16.74 -10.17 -14.38
CA HIS A 7 15.98 -9.09 -13.71
C HIS A 7 14.47 -9.21 -13.91
N TYR A 8 13.91 -10.41 -13.73
CA TYR A 8 12.46 -10.61 -13.80
C TYR A 8 11.77 -9.85 -12.67
N VAL A 9 10.54 -9.43 -12.91
CA VAL A 9 9.75 -8.66 -11.94
C VAL A 9 9.67 -9.39 -10.60
N GLY A 10 10.10 -8.73 -9.53
CA GLY A 10 10.14 -9.25 -8.16
C GLY A 10 11.40 -10.05 -7.82
N ALA A 11 12.34 -10.28 -8.75
CA ALA A 11 13.58 -11.00 -8.47
C ALA A 11 14.49 -10.30 -7.45
N ASP A 12 14.40 -8.97 -7.35
CA ASP A 12 15.05 -8.13 -6.35
C ASP A 12 14.62 -8.48 -4.92
N GLN A 13 13.39 -8.95 -4.73
CA GLN A 13 12.85 -9.36 -3.43
C GLN A 13 13.50 -10.64 -2.88
N LEU A 14 14.19 -11.42 -3.72
CA LEU A 14 14.90 -12.64 -3.29
C LEU A 14 16.15 -12.33 -2.45
N GLY A 15 16.61 -11.09 -2.44
CA GLY A 15 17.78 -10.64 -1.69
C GLY A 15 19.11 -11.08 -2.34
N ASP A 16 20.20 -10.99 -1.56
CA ASP A 16 21.56 -11.32 -1.99
C ASP A 16 21.75 -12.84 -2.15
N LEU A 17 21.35 -13.37 -3.30
CA LEU A 17 21.44 -14.78 -3.64
C LEU A 17 22.90 -15.21 -3.81
N LYS A 18 23.35 -16.14 -2.97
CA LYS A 18 24.70 -16.72 -3.07
C LYS A 18 24.72 -17.96 -3.96
N GLU A 19 23.81 -18.90 -3.72
CA GLU A 19 23.79 -20.19 -4.41
C GLU A 19 22.40 -20.80 -4.38
N ILE A 20 22.04 -21.51 -5.44
CA ILE A 20 20.88 -22.40 -5.48
C ILE A 20 21.36 -23.79 -5.90
N THR A 21 21.06 -24.80 -5.07
CA THR A 21 21.39 -26.20 -5.35
C THR A 21 20.17 -27.10 -5.25
N ASN A 22 20.22 -28.24 -5.91
CA ASN A 22 19.21 -29.29 -5.84
C ASN A 22 19.87 -30.63 -5.48
N PRO A 23 20.09 -30.90 -4.20
CA PRO A 23 20.79 -32.12 -3.74
C PRO A 23 20.06 -33.42 -4.11
N ASN A 24 18.78 -33.35 -4.39
CA ASN A 24 17.95 -34.48 -4.88
C ASN A 24 16.75 -33.94 -5.65
N ALA A 25 15.96 -34.82 -6.27
CA ALA A 25 14.84 -34.48 -7.14
C ALA A 25 13.70 -33.64 -6.45
N ASN A 26 13.64 -33.65 -5.15
CA ASN A 26 12.53 -33.05 -4.40
C ASN A 26 12.98 -31.90 -3.47
N THR A 27 14.24 -31.49 -3.55
CA THR A 27 14.79 -30.47 -2.64
C THR A 27 15.50 -29.37 -3.42
N VAL A 28 15.13 -28.15 -3.15
CA VAL A 28 15.86 -26.95 -3.59
C VAL A 28 16.41 -26.26 -2.36
N VAL A 29 17.71 -25.96 -2.37
CA VAL A 29 18.39 -25.21 -1.32
C VAL A 29 18.76 -23.83 -1.85
N ILE A 30 18.26 -22.79 -1.22
CA ILE A 30 18.57 -21.40 -1.53
C ILE A 30 19.49 -20.89 -0.43
N THR A 31 20.73 -20.52 -0.78
CA THR A 31 21.69 -19.93 0.13
C THR A 31 21.82 -18.45 -0.16
N LEU A 32 21.62 -17.62 0.87
CA LEU A 32 21.74 -16.17 0.79
C LEU A 32 23.09 -15.72 1.38
N ALA A 33 23.62 -14.61 0.88
CA ALA A 33 24.83 -13.98 1.44
C ALA A 33 24.52 -13.22 2.75
N LYS A 34 23.28 -12.75 2.91
CA LYS A 34 22.77 -12.08 4.11
C LYS A 34 21.39 -12.62 4.44
N PRO A 35 20.93 -12.54 5.71
CA PRO A 35 19.56 -12.88 6.07
C PRO A 35 18.56 -12.09 5.21
N ASN A 36 17.45 -12.75 4.84
CA ASN A 36 16.28 -12.12 4.23
C ASN A 36 15.03 -12.72 4.89
N PRO A 37 14.49 -12.10 5.95
CA PRO A 37 13.32 -12.59 6.65
C PRO A 37 12.06 -12.63 5.77
N ARG A 38 12.05 -11.89 4.67
CA ARG A 38 10.95 -11.82 3.71
C ARG A 38 11.05 -12.83 2.55
N LEU A 39 12.08 -13.70 2.53
CA LEU A 39 12.32 -14.63 1.42
C LEU A 39 11.11 -15.53 1.13
N LEU A 40 10.50 -16.13 2.16
CA LEU A 40 9.35 -17.03 1.96
C LEU A 40 8.15 -16.28 1.38
N ARG A 41 7.94 -15.05 1.79
CA ARG A 41 6.89 -14.19 1.27
C ARG A 41 7.17 -13.78 -0.19
N ALA A 42 8.41 -13.43 -0.52
CA ALA A 42 8.82 -13.18 -1.90
C ALA A 42 8.58 -14.40 -2.79
N LEU A 43 8.87 -15.60 -2.29
CA LEU A 43 8.62 -16.86 -3.00
C LEU A 43 7.13 -17.24 -3.11
N ALA A 44 6.27 -16.71 -2.24
CA ALA A 44 4.82 -16.85 -2.37
C ALA A 44 4.23 -15.88 -3.42
N GLY A 45 4.96 -14.83 -3.80
CA GLY A 45 4.59 -13.86 -4.81
C GLY A 45 5.18 -14.15 -6.19
N ARG A 46 5.36 -13.10 -6.99
CA ARG A 46 5.87 -13.19 -8.37
C ARG A 46 7.28 -13.75 -8.47
N ALA A 47 8.12 -13.50 -7.48
CA ALA A 47 9.49 -14.02 -7.45
C ALA A 47 9.58 -15.54 -7.37
N GLY A 48 8.53 -16.20 -6.85
CA GLY A 48 8.47 -17.65 -6.69
C GLY A 48 7.77 -18.40 -7.84
N VAL A 49 7.38 -17.72 -8.91
CA VAL A 49 6.77 -18.39 -10.08
C VAL A 49 7.75 -19.37 -10.70
N VAL A 50 7.33 -20.64 -10.81
CA VAL A 50 8.12 -21.70 -11.45
C VAL A 50 7.65 -21.90 -12.89
N TYR A 51 8.56 -21.69 -13.82
CA TYR A 51 8.32 -21.89 -15.26
C TYR A 51 8.76 -23.29 -15.67
N ASP A 52 8.00 -23.91 -16.58
CA ASP A 52 8.45 -25.12 -17.26
C ASP A 52 9.57 -24.75 -18.24
N ALA A 53 10.80 -25.16 -17.93
CA ALA A 53 11.98 -24.86 -18.74
C ALA A 53 11.97 -25.53 -20.15
N GLU A 54 11.21 -26.58 -20.31
CA GLU A 54 11.08 -27.31 -21.59
C GLU A 54 9.92 -26.77 -22.44
N SER A 55 9.04 -25.97 -21.85
CA SER A 55 7.90 -25.39 -22.55
C SER A 55 8.33 -24.33 -23.57
N LYS A 56 7.78 -24.44 -24.78
CA LYS A 56 7.88 -23.41 -25.83
C LYS A 56 6.74 -22.41 -25.78
N THR A 57 6.00 -22.36 -24.66
CA THR A 57 4.84 -21.51 -24.51
C THR A 57 5.23 -20.02 -24.52
N ASN A 58 4.49 -19.23 -25.28
CA ASN A 58 4.56 -17.78 -25.18
C ASN A 58 3.73 -17.31 -23.98
N TYR A 59 4.39 -17.08 -22.84
CA TYR A 59 3.76 -16.68 -21.58
C TYR A 59 3.04 -15.31 -21.62
N ALA A 60 3.25 -14.52 -22.68
CA ALA A 60 2.45 -13.31 -22.90
C ALA A 60 1.01 -13.59 -23.41
N LYS A 61 0.74 -14.81 -23.88
CA LYS A 61 -0.54 -15.20 -24.47
C LYS A 61 -1.19 -16.42 -23.82
N SER A 62 -0.41 -17.22 -23.11
CA SER A 62 -0.86 -18.44 -22.45
C SER A 62 0.04 -18.74 -21.27
N ALA A 63 -0.33 -19.72 -20.46
CA ALA A 63 0.51 -20.19 -19.36
C ALA A 63 0.46 -21.72 -19.27
N VAL A 64 1.60 -22.32 -18.93
CA VAL A 64 1.70 -23.71 -18.47
C VAL A 64 1.98 -23.65 -16.97
N GLY A 65 1.07 -24.17 -16.17
CA GLY A 65 1.16 -24.14 -14.73
C GLY A 65 0.46 -25.32 -14.07
N SER A 66 0.70 -25.51 -12.79
CA SER A 66 0.10 -26.58 -11.97
C SER A 66 -1.06 -26.10 -11.11
N GLY A 67 -1.62 -24.92 -11.40
CA GLY A 67 -2.67 -24.28 -10.64
C GLY A 67 -4.08 -24.85 -10.88
N PRO A 68 -5.09 -24.36 -10.16
CA PRO A 68 -6.48 -24.82 -10.24
C PRO A 68 -7.19 -24.44 -11.55
N PHE A 69 -6.60 -23.55 -12.36
CA PHE A 69 -7.13 -23.13 -13.65
C PHE A 69 -6.05 -23.20 -14.74
N THR A 70 -6.49 -23.41 -15.96
CA THR A 70 -5.69 -23.27 -17.20
C THR A 70 -6.19 -22.06 -17.99
N VAL A 71 -5.29 -21.37 -18.71
CA VAL A 71 -5.64 -20.26 -19.59
C VAL A 71 -6.23 -20.82 -20.88
N SER A 72 -7.48 -20.48 -21.18
CA SER A 72 -8.12 -20.87 -22.45
C SER A 72 -7.93 -19.79 -23.52
N THR A 73 -8.08 -18.53 -23.18
CA THR A 73 -7.76 -17.39 -24.07
C THR A 73 -7.22 -16.23 -23.24
N ALA A 74 -6.32 -15.44 -23.85
CA ALA A 74 -5.84 -14.18 -23.26
C ALA A 74 -5.63 -13.15 -24.36
N ASP A 75 -6.27 -11.98 -24.20
CA ASP A 75 -6.10 -10.82 -25.06
C ASP A 75 -6.07 -9.52 -24.20
N GLN A 76 -6.08 -8.37 -24.86
CA GLN A 76 -6.01 -7.08 -24.16
C GLN A 76 -7.27 -6.71 -23.37
N SER A 77 -8.41 -7.36 -23.68
CA SER A 77 -9.71 -7.06 -23.08
C SER A 77 -10.12 -8.08 -22.02
N GLN A 78 -9.62 -9.32 -22.11
CA GLN A 78 -10.03 -10.40 -21.22
C GLN A 78 -9.01 -11.52 -21.12
N ILE A 79 -9.09 -12.25 -20.01
CA ILE A 79 -8.46 -13.58 -19.83
C ILE A 79 -9.56 -14.55 -19.44
N ALA A 80 -9.75 -15.60 -20.23
CA ALA A 80 -10.65 -16.70 -19.91
C ALA A 80 -9.87 -17.88 -19.34
N LEU A 81 -10.31 -18.35 -18.20
CA LEU A 81 -9.75 -19.45 -17.43
C LEU A 81 -10.72 -20.60 -17.38
N GLN A 82 -10.21 -21.82 -17.61
CA GLN A 82 -10.96 -23.06 -17.47
C GLN A 82 -10.42 -23.84 -16.27
N ARG A 83 -11.32 -24.39 -15.44
CA ARG A 83 -10.90 -25.21 -14.29
C ARG A 83 -10.02 -26.37 -14.76
N ASN A 84 -8.92 -26.56 -14.03
CA ASN A 84 -8.03 -27.69 -14.21
C ASN A 84 -8.55 -28.89 -13.41
N ASP A 85 -9.22 -29.83 -14.09
CA ASP A 85 -9.77 -31.02 -13.43
C ASP A 85 -8.67 -32.02 -12.97
N SER A 86 -7.42 -31.84 -13.43
CA SER A 86 -6.24 -32.58 -12.97
C SER A 86 -5.46 -31.87 -11.87
N TYR A 87 -6.02 -30.79 -11.29
CA TYR A 87 -5.36 -30.07 -10.21
C TYR A 87 -5.15 -30.96 -9.00
N TRP A 88 -3.95 -30.93 -8.44
CA TRP A 88 -3.52 -31.76 -7.32
C TRP A 88 -4.14 -31.36 -5.96
N GLY A 89 -4.65 -30.14 -5.82
CA GLY A 89 -5.27 -29.61 -4.64
C GLY A 89 -6.81 -29.68 -4.66
N LYS A 90 -7.45 -28.87 -3.83
CA LYS A 90 -8.91 -28.79 -3.79
C LYS A 90 -9.44 -28.23 -5.12
N LYS A 91 -10.38 -28.93 -5.73
CA LYS A 91 -11.02 -28.54 -6.97
C LYS A 91 -11.76 -27.21 -6.81
N ALA A 92 -11.52 -26.24 -7.68
CA ALA A 92 -12.22 -24.97 -7.68
C ALA A 92 -13.73 -25.16 -7.89
N ALA A 93 -14.55 -24.35 -7.21
CA ALA A 93 -16.01 -24.40 -7.33
C ALA A 93 -16.48 -23.98 -8.73
N SER A 94 -15.89 -22.90 -9.26
CA SER A 94 -16.19 -22.39 -10.60
C SER A 94 -15.56 -23.27 -11.69
N SER A 95 -16.32 -23.66 -12.71
CA SER A 95 -15.81 -24.38 -13.88
C SER A 95 -15.07 -23.47 -14.85
N GLN A 96 -15.43 -22.18 -14.87
CA GLN A 96 -14.85 -21.17 -15.75
C GLN A 96 -14.85 -19.81 -15.02
N VAL A 97 -13.79 -19.03 -15.26
CA VAL A 97 -13.67 -17.63 -14.78
C VAL A 97 -13.19 -16.79 -15.94
N THR A 98 -13.83 -15.65 -16.18
CA THR A 98 -13.36 -14.68 -17.18
C THR A 98 -13.06 -13.35 -16.46
N LEU A 99 -11.83 -12.90 -16.60
CA LEU A 99 -11.36 -11.60 -16.12
C LEU A 99 -11.49 -10.60 -17.26
N TYR A 100 -12.31 -9.58 -17.08
CA TYR A 100 -12.51 -8.50 -18.05
C TYR A 100 -11.73 -7.27 -17.62
N TYR A 101 -11.09 -6.58 -18.54
CA TYR A 101 -10.39 -5.34 -18.34
C TYR A 101 -11.20 -4.18 -18.91
N TYR A 102 -11.56 -3.22 -18.09
CA TYR A 102 -12.31 -2.01 -18.47
C TYR A 102 -11.37 -0.80 -18.49
N ALA A 103 -11.61 0.11 -19.41
CA ALA A 103 -10.81 1.33 -19.55
C ALA A 103 -11.00 2.30 -18.36
N ASN A 104 -12.16 2.26 -17.72
CA ASN A 104 -12.51 3.08 -16.57
C ASN A 104 -13.56 2.42 -15.69
N GLU A 105 -13.73 2.96 -14.50
CA GLU A 105 -14.68 2.47 -13.50
C GLU A 105 -16.14 2.56 -13.95
N GLU A 106 -16.51 3.61 -14.70
CA GLU A 106 -17.88 3.80 -15.21
C GLU A 106 -18.30 2.64 -16.12
N SER A 107 -17.45 2.29 -17.09
CA SER A 107 -17.70 1.16 -18.02
C SER A 107 -17.82 -0.17 -17.27
N MET A 108 -17.05 -0.38 -16.20
CA MET A 108 -17.13 -1.56 -15.35
C MET A 108 -18.44 -1.58 -14.55
N ALA A 109 -18.84 -0.44 -13.99
CA ALA A 109 -20.10 -0.30 -13.24
C ALA A 109 -21.33 -0.55 -14.15
N ASP A 110 -21.31 -0.05 -15.39
CA ASP A 110 -22.36 -0.31 -16.37
C ASP A 110 -22.44 -1.79 -16.76
N ALA A 111 -21.30 -2.46 -16.91
CA ALA A 111 -21.26 -3.90 -17.16
C ALA A 111 -21.84 -4.71 -15.98
N MET A 112 -21.60 -4.26 -14.76
CA MET A 112 -22.16 -4.86 -13.54
C MET A 112 -23.68 -4.67 -13.48
N LYS A 113 -24.19 -3.44 -13.72
CA LYS A 113 -25.63 -3.14 -13.78
C LYS A 113 -26.35 -3.94 -14.88
N ALA A 114 -25.66 -4.17 -16.00
CA ALA A 114 -26.19 -4.96 -17.12
C ALA A 114 -26.10 -6.49 -16.91
N GLY A 115 -25.57 -6.97 -15.78
CA GLY A 115 -25.39 -8.39 -15.47
C GLY A 115 -24.36 -9.10 -16.37
N LYS A 116 -23.46 -8.35 -17.01
CA LYS A 116 -22.39 -8.91 -17.87
C LYS A 116 -21.23 -9.48 -17.07
N ILE A 117 -21.02 -8.97 -15.86
CA ILE A 117 -20.01 -9.43 -14.91
C ILE A 117 -20.67 -9.71 -13.56
N SER A 118 -20.13 -10.65 -12.81
CA SER A 118 -20.65 -11.04 -11.49
C SER A 118 -19.91 -10.38 -10.33
N MET A 119 -18.77 -9.76 -10.60
CA MET A 119 -17.94 -9.06 -9.61
C MET A 119 -17.21 -7.90 -10.27
N ALA A 120 -17.23 -6.74 -9.65
CA ALA A 120 -16.55 -5.53 -10.08
C ALA A 120 -15.58 -5.06 -8.98
N LEU A 121 -14.31 -4.85 -9.33
CA LEU A 121 -13.25 -4.36 -8.44
C LEU A 121 -12.02 -3.86 -9.24
N PRO A 122 -11.20 -2.94 -8.68
CA PRO A 122 -11.51 -2.12 -7.51
C PRO A 122 -12.57 -1.07 -7.84
N LEU A 123 -13.28 -0.58 -6.82
CA LEU A 123 -14.27 0.49 -6.95
C LEU A 123 -13.94 1.66 -6.01
N SER A 124 -14.36 2.86 -6.40
CA SER A 124 -14.44 3.99 -5.49
C SER A 124 -15.60 3.81 -4.50
N ALA A 125 -15.55 4.51 -3.35
CA ALA A 125 -16.63 4.50 -2.37
C ALA A 125 -17.97 4.95 -2.97
N SER A 126 -17.94 5.96 -3.85
CA SER A 126 -19.13 6.50 -4.52
C SER A 126 -19.77 5.48 -5.46
N THR A 127 -18.96 4.86 -6.33
CA THR A 127 -19.45 3.86 -7.28
C THR A 127 -19.98 2.60 -6.58
N ALA A 128 -19.28 2.13 -5.55
CA ALA A 128 -19.75 1.01 -4.74
C ALA A 128 -21.09 1.33 -4.07
N SER A 129 -21.23 2.53 -3.48
CA SER A 129 -22.49 2.99 -2.89
C SER A 129 -23.64 3.10 -3.90
N GLU A 130 -23.34 3.53 -5.13
CA GLU A 130 -24.35 3.59 -6.20
C GLU A 130 -24.77 2.20 -6.66
N LEU A 131 -23.82 1.30 -6.92
CA LEU A 131 -24.09 -0.09 -7.31
C LEU A 131 -24.91 -0.83 -6.26
N GLY A 132 -24.63 -0.61 -4.97
CA GLY A 132 -25.38 -1.21 -3.87
C GLY A 132 -26.84 -0.78 -3.75
N LYS A 133 -27.26 0.26 -4.48
CA LYS A 133 -28.68 0.66 -4.61
C LYS A 133 -29.40 -0.07 -5.75
N THR A 134 -28.69 -0.81 -6.58
CA THR A 134 -29.22 -1.56 -7.72
C THR A 134 -29.70 -2.93 -7.27
N ASN A 135 -30.95 -3.31 -7.58
CA ASN A 135 -31.48 -4.63 -7.25
C ASN A 135 -30.59 -5.73 -7.86
N GLY A 136 -30.27 -6.75 -7.08
CA GLY A 136 -29.45 -7.88 -7.52
C GLY A 136 -27.96 -7.64 -7.41
N ILE A 137 -27.53 -6.51 -6.81
CA ILE A 137 -26.11 -6.19 -6.59
C ILE A 137 -25.88 -5.86 -5.11
N THR A 138 -24.90 -6.53 -4.51
CA THR A 138 -24.41 -6.23 -3.16
C THR A 138 -23.07 -5.51 -3.27
N ALA A 139 -22.97 -4.30 -2.69
CA ALA A 139 -21.71 -3.62 -2.49
C ALA A 139 -21.07 -4.11 -1.19
N ASP A 140 -19.77 -4.35 -1.21
CA ASP A 140 -19.00 -4.82 -0.06
C ASP A 140 -17.65 -4.12 0.02
N SER A 141 -16.97 -4.24 1.14
CA SER A 141 -15.64 -3.69 1.31
C SER A 141 -14.80 -4.52 2.27
N GLY A 142 -13.51 -4.47 2.07
CA GLY A 142 -12.50 -5.03 2.97
C GLY A 142 -11.39 -4.04 3.23
N ILE A 143 -10.43 -4.42 4.05
CA ILE A 143 -9.22 -3.65 4.24
C ILE A 143 -8.27 -3.83 3.06
N SER A 144 -7.51 -2.79 2.71
CA SER A 144 -6.38 -2.86 1.76
C SER A 144 -5.04 -2.58 2.47
N PHE A 145 -3.94 -2.71 1.74
CA PHE A 145 -2.63 -2.23 2.20
C PHE A 145 -2.49 -0.71 2.13
N ASP A 146 -3.39 -0.04 1.44
CA ASP A 146 -3.31 1.40 1.17
C ASP A 146 -3.34 2.19 2.49
N LYS A 147 -2.33 3.02 2.65
CA LYS A 147 -2.13 3.92 3.80
C LYS A 147 -2.21 5.35 3.31
N VAL A 148 -3.31 6.03 3.59
CA VAL A 148 -3.46 7.46 3.29
C VAL A 148 -2.72 8.27 4.35
N MET A 149 -1.83 9.15 3.90
CA MET A 149 -0.92 9.87 4.77
C MET A 149 -0.58 11.26 4.26
N LEU A 150 -0.10 12.08 5.16
CA LEU A 150 0.57 13.34 4.86
C LEU A 150 2.07 13.10 4.87
N ALA A 151 2.67 13.07 3.70
CA ALA A 151 4.10 13.03 3.52
C ALA A 151 4.70 14.37 3.95
N PHE A 152 5.67 14.35 4.86
CA PHE A 152 6.49 15.51 5.18
C PHE A 152 7.78 15.45 4.37
N ASN A 153 8.15 16.55 3.75
CA ASN A 153 9.46 16.69 3.12
C ASN A 153 10.51 16.99 4.18
N ASN A 154 11.27 15.99 4.58
CA ASN A 154 12.30 16.15 5.63
C ASN A 154 13.64 16.67 5.08
N ASP A 155 13.71 17.11 3.81
CA ASP A 155 14.91 17.72 3.24
C ASP A 155 15.35 18.96 4.03
N ASN A 156 16.67 19.19 4.09
CA ASN A 156 17.27 20.30 4.83
C ASN A 156 16.76 21.70 4.42
N ASN A 157 16.21 21.83 3.23
CA ASN A 157 15.62 23.08 2.72
C ASN A 157 14.13 23.23 3.08
N SER A 158 13.52 22.21 3.68
CA SER A 158 12.14 22.22 4.10
C SER A 158 12.01 22.58 5.59
N PRO A 159 10.95 23.29 6.01
CA PRO A 159 10.65 23.47 7.43
C PRO A 159 10.51 22.15 8.20
N PHE A 160 10.10 21.08 7.51
CA PHE A 160 9.91 19.74 8.09
C PHE A 160 11.21 18.96 8.30
N SER A 161 12.39 19.53 7.97
CA SER A 161 13.67 19.02 8.48
C SER A 161 13.73 19.07 10.00
N ASP A 162 13.07 20.06 10.62
CA ASP A 162 12.95 20.17 12.08
C ASP A 162 11.88 19.23 12.64
N GLU A 163 12.31 18.29 13.49
CA GLU A 163 11.44 17.33 14.16
C GLU A 163 10.33 18.00 15.00
N GLN A 164 10.62 19.16 15.61
CA GLN A 164 9.65 19.85 16.44
C GLN A 164 8.50 20.44 15.61
N ILE A 165 8.81 20.87 14.37
CA ILE A 165 7.79 21.32 13.41
C ILE A 165 6.91 20.17 13.00
N ARG A 166 7.50 18.99 12.73
CA ARG A 166 6.73 17.78 12.42
C ARG A 166 5.80 17.38 13.55
N LYS A 167 6.33 17.32 14.78
CA LYS A 167 5.56 16.94 15.97
C LYS A 167 4.43 17.92 16.28
N MET A 168 4.70 19.24 16.23
CA MET A 168 3.64 20.21 16.48
C MET A 168 2.54 20.16 15.41
N THR A 169 2.90 19.88 14.14
CA THR A 169 1.94 19.71 13.05
C THR A 169 1.05 18.51 13.30
N ARG A 170 1.60 17.36 13.70
CA ARG A 170 0.81 16.17 14.05
C ARG A 170 -0.15 16.41 15.22
N TYR A 171 0.25 17.18 16.23
CA TYR A 171 -0.66 17.55 17.33
C TYR A 171 -1.81 18.48 16.89
N ALA A 172 -1.62 19.27 15.84
CA ALA A 172 -2.65 20.17 15.33
C ALA A 172 -3.64 19.48 14.38
N ILE A 173 -3.28 18.35 13.77
CA ILE A 173 -4.13 17.61 12.83
C ILE A 173 -4.98 16.58 13.58
N ASP A 174 -6.30 16.63 13.42
CA ASP A 174 -7.21 15.63 13.97
C ASP A 174 -7.38 14.44 13.01
N ALA A 175 -6.35 13.60 12.94
CA ALA A 175 -6.33 12.42 12.08
C ALA A 175 -7.51 11.46 12.33
N LYS A 176 -8.00 11.36 13.59
CA LYS A 176 -9.16 10.51 13.92
C LYS A 176 -10.46 11.07 13.35
N THR A 177 -10.66 12.38 13.41
CA THR A 177 -11.84 13.01 12.82
C THR A 177 -11.77 12.96 11.29
N ILE A 178 -10.59 13.18 10.69
CA ILE A 178 -10.39 13.00 9.25
C ILE A 178 -10.75 11.57 8.84
N ALA A 179 -10.19 10.55 9.49
CA ALA A 179 -10.48 9.14 9.20
C ALA A 179 -11.98 8.81 9.39
N LYS A 180 -12.62 9.34 10.42
CA LYS A 180 -14.06 9.13 10.65
C LYS A 180 -14.94 9.69 9.53
N ASN A 181 -14.54 10.81 8.93
CA ASN A 181 -15.31 11.51 7.90
C ASN A 181 -14.96 11.04 6.48
N ALA A 182 -13.80 10.42 6.28
CA ALA A 182 -13.38 9.89 4.99
C ALA A 182 -14.18 8.63 4.62
N PRO A 183 -14.90 8.61 3.47
CA PRO A 183 -15.76 7.48 3.09
C PRO A 183 -14.98 6.20 2.80
N ASP A 184 -13.73 6.34 2.39
CA ASP A 184 -12.82 5.27 2.05
C ASP A 184 -11.94 4.81 3.23
N ALA A 185 -12.03 5.44 4.40
CA ALA A 185 -11.27 5.00 5.56
C ALA A 185 -11.81 3.69 6.14
N TYR A 186 -10.89 2.75 6.40
CA TYR A 186 -11.18 1.52 7.15
C TYR A 186 -10.96 1.74 8.65
N ALA A 187 -9.79 2.20 9.04
CA ALA A 187 -9.43 2.48 10.42
C ALA A 187 -8.35 3.56 10.50
N PRO A 188 -8.33 4.39 11.58
CA PRO A 188 -7.23 5.29 11.83
C PRO A 188 -5.89 4.54 11.87
N LEU A 189 -4.82 5.21 11.42
CA LEU A 189 -3.47 4.66 11.40
C LEU A 189 -2.55 5.69 12.08
N GLY A 190 -1.50 5.27 12.73
CA GLY A 190 -0.56 6.20 13.40
C GLY A 190 0.89 5.95 13.03
N GLY A 191 1.13 5.03 12.10
CA GLY A 191 2.47 4.60 11.70
C GLY A 191 2.52 4.02 10.29
N PRO A 192 3.72 3.64 9.80
CA PRO A 192 3.96 3.28 8.41
C PRO A 192 3.51 1.87 8.03
N ILE A 193 3.11 1.04 8.98
CA ILE A 193 2.73 -0.38 8.78
C ILE A 193 1.23 -0.54 8.96
N SER A 194 0.55 -1.14 7.97
CA SER A 194 -0.89 -1.40 8.00
C SER A 194 -1.24 -2.67 8.80
N PRO A 195 -2.49 -2.83 9.25
CA PRO A 195 -2.93 -4.05 9.98
C PRO A 195 -2.75 -5.37 9.22
N LEU A 196 -2.50 -5.32 7.92
CA LEU A 196 -2.28 -6.51 7.09
C LEU A 196 -0.80 -6.88 6.94
N GLU A 197 0.10 -6.06 7.46
CA GLU A 197 1.54 -6.21 7.30
C GLU A 197 2.19 -6.76 8.58
N ASP A 198 3.31 -7.47 8.39
CA ASP A 198 4.14 -7.95 9.49
C ASP A 198 4.72 -6.78 10.29
N GLY A 199 4.59 -6.85 11.61
CA GLY A 199 5.08 -5.80 12.49
C GLY A 199 4.07 -4.65 12.73
N TYR A 200 2.80 -4.83 12.35
CA TYR A 200 1.76 -3.86 12.71
C TYR A 200 1.65 -3.67 14.23
N GLU A 201 1.51 -2.43 14.61
CA GLU A 201 1.10 -1.98 15.93
C GLU A 201 0.17 -0.78 15.79
N ASP A 202 -0.87 -0.68 16.62
CA ASP A 202 -1.71 0.51 16.64
C ASP A 202 -0.96 1.68 17.28
N LEU A 203 -0.44 2.57 16.46
CA LEU A 203 0.28 3.79 16.85
C LEU A 203 -0.61 5.04 16.78
N SER A 204 -1.92 4.91 16.54
CA SER A 204 -2.86 6.04 16.45
C SER A 204 -3.00 6.85 17.73
N GLY A 205 -2.44 6.36 18.83
CA GLY A 205 -2.39 7.03 20.12
C GLY A 205 -1.18 7.93 20.37
N LEU A 206 -0.13 7.88 19.53
CA LEU A 206 1.13 8.60 19.77
C LEU A 206 0.96 10.13 19.68
N TYR A 207 0.19 10.62 18.73
CA TYR A 207 -0.08 12.04 18.50
C TYR A 207 -1.58 12.29 18.48
N LEU A 208 -2.21 12.17 19.66
CA LEU A 208 -3.62 12.56 19.79
C LEU A 208 -3.78 14.05 19.55
N TYR A 209 -4.79 14.42 18.78
CA TYR A 209 -5.13 15.82 18.52
C TYR A 209 -5.12 16.65 19.78
N ASN A 210 -4.28 17.67 19.78
CA ASN A 210 -4.13 18.62 20.89
C ASN A 210 -3.55 19.93 20.35
N LEU A 211 -4.42 20.78 19.82
CA LEU A 211 -4.02 22.08 19.26
C LEU A 211 -3.25 22.94 20.25
N GLU A 212 -3.67 22.95 21.52
CA GLU A 212 -2.99 23.72 22.57
C GLU A 212 -1.54 23.24 22.76
N GLN A 213 -1.30 21.92 22.70
CA GLN A 213 0.05 21.38 22.75
C GLN A 213 0.88 21.82 21.53
N GLY A 214 0.32 21.77 20.33
CA GLY A 214 0.96 22.27 19.11
C GLY A 214 1.36 23.76 19.24
N GLN A 215 0.44 24.60 19.72
CA GLN A 215 0.67 26.02 19.94
C GLN A 215 1.73 26.28 21.02
N ARG A 216 1.74 25.51 22.11
CA ARG A 216 2.79 25.59 23.15
C ARG A 216 4.17 25.21 22.57
N MET A 217 4.26 24.16 21.77
CA MET A 217 5.50 23.76 21.11
C MET A 217 6.01 24.86 20.17
N ARG A 218 5.12 25.43 19.36
CA ARG A 218 5.47 26.56 18.48
C ARG A 218 6.11 27.70 19.26
N THR A 219 5.52 28.08 20.40
CA THR A 219 6.03 29.18 21.25
C THR A 219 7.34 28.79 21.91
N TYR A 220 7.43 27.59 22.49
CA TYR A 220 8.58 27.14 23.26
C TYR A 220 9.85 26.96 22.37
N PHE A 221 9.70 26.42 21.19
CA PHE A 221 10.82 26.22 20.25
C PHE A 221 11.07 27.46 19.38
N GLY A 222 10.38 28.56 19.62
CA GLY A 222 10.64 29.82 18.92
C GLY A 222 10.33 29.80 17.43
N VAL A 223 9.38 28.96 17.00
CA VAL A 223 8.94 28.85 15.62
C VAL A 223 8.07 30.08 15.28
N ASN A 224 8.68 31.26 15.28
CA ASN A 224 7.98 32.54 15.13
C ASN A 224 7.87 33.02 13.69
N TYR A 225 8.77 32.54 12.81
CA TYR A 225 8.77 32.89 11.40
C TYR A 225 9.08 31.64 10.58
N ILE A 226 8.08 31.17 9.86
CA ILE A 226 8.21 30.12 8.84
C ILE A 226 7.60 30.69 7.57
N ALA A 227 8.23 30.46 6.43
CA ALA A 227 7.61 30.69 5.13
C ALA A 227 6.27 29.95 5.05
N PRO A 228 5.29 30.39 4.26
CA PRO A 228 4.07 29.65 4.05
C PRO A 228 4.36 28.18 3.73
N ILE A 229 3.60 27.26 4.34
CA ILE A 229 3.73 25.83 4.09
C ILE A 229 2.94 25.45 2.83
N ASP A 230 3.62 24.88 1.85
CA ASP A 230 3.02 24.37 0.63
C ASP A 230 2.42 22.98 0.89
N ILE A 231 1.11 22.85 0.67
CA ILE A 231 0.34 21.62 0.85
C ILE A 231 -0.16 21.19 -0.51
N LEU A 232 0.25 20.00 -0.96
CA LEU A 232 -0.20 19.39 -2.20
C LEU A 232 -1.22 18.30 -1.92
N VAL A 233 -2.36 18.32 -2.60
CA VAL A 233 -3.36 17.26 -2.49
C VAL A 233 -3.93 16.91 -3.86
N PRO A 234 -4.23 15.63 -4.14
CA PRO A 234 -5.00 15.29 -5.32
C PRO A 234 -6.46 15.69 -5.11
N LYS A 235 -7.15 16.01 -6.18
CA LYS A 235 -8.52 16.51 -6.18
C LYS A 235 -9.51 15.64 -5.41
N GLU A 236 -9.32 14.35 -5.44
CA GLU A 236 -10.16 13.39 -4.69
C GLU A 236 -10.10 13.60 -3.16
N TYR A 237 -9.03 14.22 -2.65
CA TYR A 237 -8.79 14.49 -1.24
C TYR A 237 -8.78 15.99 -0.89
N GLU A 238 -9.36 16.84 -1.73
CA GLU A 238 -9.44 18.30 -1.49
C GLU A 238 -10.03 18.66 -0.12
N SER A 239 -11.05 17.91 0.34
CA SER A 239 -11.65 18.12 1.67
C SER A 239 -10.62 17.90 2.78
N ILE A 240 -9.82 16.84 2.72
CA ILE A 240 -8.76 16.57 3.70
C ILE A 240 -7.69 17.67 3.62
N GLY A 241 -7.35 18.13 2.41
CA GLY A 241 -6.43 19.25 2.22
C GLY A 241 -6.88 20.52 2.93
N ASN A 242 -8.16 20.86 2.89
CA ASN A 242 -8.75 21.99 3.59
C ASN A 242 -8.71 21.81 5.12
N ASP A 243 -8.95 20.59 5.63
CA ASP A 243 -8.84 20.29 7.06
C ASP A 243 -7.39 20.47 7.55
N VAL A 244 -6.41 19.97 6.79
CA VAL A 244 -4.97 20.10 7.08
C VAL A 244 -4.54 21.57 7.02
N LYS A 245 -4.96 22.32 6.00
CA LYS A 245 -4.73 23.76 5.89
C LYS A 245 -5.23 24.48 7.15
N THR A 246 -6.47 24.25 7.55
CA THR A 246 -7.09 24.86 8.72
C THR A 246 -6.31 24.50 10.00
N ALA A 247 -5.90 23.25 10.15
CA ALA A 247 -5.12 22.78 11.30
C ALA A 247 -3.79 23.54 11.45
N ILE A 248 -3.07 23.75 10.35
CA ILE A 248 -1.79 24.47 10.34
C ILE A 248 -1.99 25.97 10.56
N GLU A 249 -3.02 26.55 9.96
CA GLU A 249 -3.36 27.97 10.17
C GLU A 249 -3.76 28.26 11.65
N ASN A 250 -4.36 27.29 12.33
CA ASN A 250 -4.62 27.36 13.78
C ASN A 250 -3.34 27.35 14.64
N LEU A 251 -2.20 26.97 14.08
CA LEU A 251 -0.88 27.19 14.67
C LEU A 251 -0.33 28.60 14.39
N ASN A 252 -1.08 29.50 13.76
CA ASN A 252 -0.66 30.80 13.21
C ASN A 252 0.52 30.66 12.21
N ILE A 253 0.46 29.68 11.34
CA ILE A 253 1.39 29.45 10.23
C ILE A 253 0.60 29.57 8.92
N ASN A 254 1.08 30.41 8.01
CA ASN A 254 0.44 30.58 6.71
C ASN A 254 0.63 29.33 5.84
N THR A 255 -0.33 29.04 4.99
CA THR A 255 -0.31 27.89 4.08
C THR A 255 -0.67 28.29 2.66
N ASN A 256 -0.13 27.53 1.69
CA ASN A 256 -0.58 27.52 0.30
C ASN A 256 -1.11 26.11 0.01
N LEU A 257 -2.41 25.99 -0.20
CA LEU A 257 -3.02 24.73 -0.62
C LEU A 257 -3.12 24.68 -2.14
N GLU A 258 -2.46 23.70 -2.76
CA GLU A 258 -2.55 23.41 -4.18
C GLU A 258 -3.27 22.09 -4.39
N VAL A 259 -4.39 22.12 -5.11
CA VAL A 259 -5.17 20.94 -5.47
C VAL A 259 -4.79 20.54 -6.89
N LEU A 260 -4.23 19.36 -7.04
CA LEU A 260 -3.75 18.80 -8.31
C LEU A 260 -4.79 17.85 -8.90
N ASP A 261 -4.79 17.69 -10.22
CA ASP A 261 -5.82 16.90 -10.91
C ASP A 261 -5.78 15.41 -10.53
N SER A 262 -4.60 14.88 -10.21
CA SER A 262 -4.42 13.46 -9.90
C SER A 262 -3.35 13.19 -8.84
N ALA A 263 -3.38 11.97 -8.25
CA ALA A 263 -2.31 11.48 -7.38
C ALA A 263 -0.96 11.34 -8.12
N ALA A 264 -0.97 11.14 -9.44
CA ALA A 264 0.25 11.08 -10.25
C ALA A 264 0.95 12.45 -10.29
N ASP A 265 0.20 13.54 -10.40
CA ASP A 265 0.74 14.89 -10.40
C ASP A 265 1.36 15.24 -9.03
N VAL A 266 0.72 14.80 -7.94
CA VAL A 266 1.30 14.93 -6.58
C VAL A 266 2.63 14.16 -6.49
N THR A 267 2.68 12.94 -7.00
CA THR A 267 3.89 12.11 -7.02
C THR A 267 5.01 12.76 -7.83
N GLU A 268 4.70 13.36 -8.96
CA GLU A 268 5.67 14.11 -9.78
C GLU A 268 6.29 15.27 -8.99
N ARG A 269 5.47 16.04 -8.28
CA ARG A 269 5.92 17.16 -7.44
C ARG A 269 6.75 16.69 -6.25
N MET A 270 6.38 15.54 -5.65
CA MET A 270 7.17 14.91 -4.58
C MET A 270 8.54 14.48 -5.09
N ASN A 271 8.61 13.83 -6.26
CA ASN A 271 9.87 13.42 -6.88
C ASN A 271 10.77 14.61 -7.25
N ALA A 272 10.18 15.75 -7.56
CA ALA A 272 10.90 17.00 -7.81
C ALA A 272 11.33 17.73 -6.51
N GLY A 273 10.93 17.24 -5.33
CA GLY A 273 11.22 17.89 -4.04
C GLY A 273 10.49 19.22 -3.82
N THR A 274 9.45 19.51 -4.62
CA THR A 274 8.75 20.82 -4.62
C THR A 274 7.47 20.78 -3.79
N TYR A 275 7.59 20.42 -2.51
CA TYR A 275 6.49 20.36 -1.55
C TYR A 275 7.01 20.51 -0.11
N ASN A 276 6.14 20.86 0.83
CA ASN A 276 6.41 20.73 2.25
C ASN A 276 5.55 19.62 2.86
N ILE A 277 4.26 19.59 2.54
CA ILE A 277 3.32 18.51 2.86
C ILE A 277 2.70 18.02 1.56
N ALA A 278 2.60 16.72 1.37
CA ALA A 278 1.84 16.12 0.28
C ALA A 278 0.90 15.04 0.80
N LEU A 279 -0.38 15.09 0.44
CA LEU A 279 -1.28 13.99 0.70
C LEU A 279 -1.07 12.91 -0.35
N THR A 280 -0.70 11.73 0.08
CA THR A 280 -0.39 10.59 -0.78
C THR A 280 -0.88 9.28 -0.18
N THR A 281 -0.83 8.23 -0.99
CA THR A 281 -1.17 6.86 -0.56
C THR A 281 0.03 5.96 -0.79
N MET A 282 0.43 5.23 0.25
CA MET A 282 1.37 4.12 0.15
C MET A 282 0.58 2.83 -0.02
N SER A 283 0.83 2.06 -1.07
CA SER A 283 -0.05 0.96 -1.51
C SER A 283 0.61 -0.40 -1.57
N ASP A 284 1.91 -0.49 -1.36
CA ASP A 284 2.63 -1.75 -1.44
C ASP A 284 2.97 -2.30 -0.05
N GLU A 285 2.93 -3.61 0.08
CA GLU A 285 3.41 -4.29 1.27
C GLU A 285 4.92 -4.08 1.44
N GLY A 286 5.31 -3.68 2.66
CA GLY A 286 6.72 -3.41 2.98
C GLY A 286 7.26 -2.09 2.44
N ASP A 287 6.37 -1.21 1.94
CA ASP A 287 6.73 0.12 1.49
C ASP A 287 7.24 1.03 2.64
N ALA A 288 7.01 0.64 3.90
CA ALA A 288 7.57 1.32 5.07
C ALA A 288 9.11 1.46 5.02
N SER A 289 9.80 0.64 4.21
CA SER A 289 11.25 0.73 3.99
C SER A 289 11.72 2.07 3.42
N VAL A 290 10.83 2.88 2.86
CA VAL A 290 11.17 4.23 2.34
C VAL A 290 11.65 5.21 3.42
N PHE A 291 11.46 4.87 4.71
CA PHE A 291 11.93 5.66 5.84
C PHE A 291 13.26 5.16 6.44
N ASP A 292 13.95 4.22 5.80
CA ASP A 292 15.16 3.58 6.36
C ASP A 292 16.47 4.34 6.09
N ASN A 293 16.54 5.23 5.09
CA ASN A 293 17.86 5.74 4.65
C ASN A 293 17.87 7.17 4.05
N GLY A 294 16.80 7.94 4.13
CA GLY A 294 16.76 9.31 3.62
C GLY A 294 16.81 9.47 2.09
N GLN A 295 16.97 8.38 1.32
CA GLN A 295 17.08 8.45 -0.14
C GLN A 295 15.74 8.51 -0.85
N SER A 296 14.66 8.29 -0.13
CA SER A 296 13.30 8.39 -0.67
C SER A 296 12.86 9.85 -0.83
N VAL A 297 11.72 10.04 -1.49
CA VAL A 297 11.08 11.36 -1.66
C VAL A 297 10.71 12.03 -0.33
N PHE A 298 10.70 11.29 0.78
CA PHE A 298 10.44 11.82 2.13
C PHE A 298 11.68 12.44 2.77
N HIS A 299 12.90 12.10 2.31
CA HIS A 299 14.19 12.57 2.83
C HIS A 299 14.34 12.40 4.36
N PHE A 300 13.69 11.39 4.93
CA PHE A 300 13.73 11.16 6.37
C PHE A 300 15.02 10.44 6.77
N GLU A 301 15.85 11.10 7.56
CA GLU A 301 17.06 10.54 8.14
C GLU A 301 16.96 10.50 9.66
N ASN A 302 17.02 9.28 10.21
CA ASN A 302 17.03 9.08 11.66
C ASN A 302 17.78 7.80 12.01
N GLY A 303 18.86 7.94 12.81
CA GLY A 303 19.76 6.83 13.14
C GLY A 303 19.08 5.69 13.91
N ASP A 304 18.12 6.00 14.78
CA ASP A 304 17.39 4.97 15.55
C ASP A 304 16.46 4.16 14.64
N ALA A 305 15.76 4.83 13.72
CA ALA A 305 14.91 4.16 12.72
C ALA A 305 15.75 3.30 11.77
N GLN A 306 16.88 3.82 11.27
CA GLN A 306 17.80 3.09 10.41
C GLN A 306 18.33 1.83 11.11
N GLN A 307 18.75 1.95 12.37
CA GLN A 307 19.25 0.82 13.15
C GLN A 307 18.13 -0.20 13.42
N ALA A 308 16.91 0.26 13.74
CA ALA A 308 15.78 -0.62 13.98
C ALA A 308 15.43 -1.41 12.72
N TYR A 309 15.42 -0.77 11.54
CA TYR A 309 15.21 -1.45 10.25
C TYR A 309 16.31 -2.47 9.95
N ALA A 310 17.58 -2.09 10.12
CA ALA A 310 18.70 -3.00 9.94
C ALA A 310 18.59 -4.24 10.85
N ASN A 311 18.17 -4.04 12.11
CA ASN A 311 17.92 -5.13 13.04
C ASN A 311 16.80 -6.04 12.57
N ALA A 312 15.71 -5.47 12.02
CA ALA A 312 14.59 -6.25 11.48
C ALA A 312 15.04 -7.10 10.28
N MET A 313 15.80 -6.52 9.36
CA MET A 313 16.34 -7.25 8.20
C MET A 313 17.37 -8.32 8.55
N ALA A 314 17.99 -8.24 9.73
CA ALA A 314 18.91 -9.27 10.26
C ALA A 314 18.18 -10.40 11.01
N ALA A 315 16.85 -10.36 11.14
CA ALA A 315 16.09 -11.42 11.81
C ALA A 315 16.18 -12.75 11.04
N THR A 316 16.19 -13.86 11.79
CA THR A 316 16.31 -15.21 11.23
C THR A 316 15.05 -16.05 11.40
N ASN A 317 14.00 -15.48 11.97
CA ASN A 317 12.67 -16.08 12.09
C ASN A 317 11.58 -15.00 12.10
N ASP A 318 10.34 -15.39 11.79
CA ASP A 318 9.20 -14.48 11.61
C ASP A 318 8.83 -13.71 12.88
N ASN A 319 8.87 -14.36 14.05
CA ASN A 319 8.50 -13.71 15.31
C ASN A 319 9.47 -12.56 15.67
N ASP A 320 10.76 -12.80 15.48
CA ASP A 320 11.82 -11.80 15.70
C ASP A 320 11.70 -10.67 14.67
N TYR A 321 11.45 -11.02 13.39
CA TYR A 321 11.21 -10.05 12.35
C TYR A 321 10.03 -9.13 12.67
N GLN A 322 8.87 -9.69 13.01
CA GLN A 322 7.68 -8.93 13.36
C GLN A 322 7.90 -8.04 14.59
N ALA A 323 8.61 -8.53 15.62
CA ALA A 323 8.90 -7.73 16.79
C ALA A 323 9.77 -6.52 16.46
N ARG A 324 10.83 -6.72 15.67
CA ARG A 324 11.74 -5.65 15.26
C ARG A 324 11.12 -4.67 14.25
N MET A 325 10.20 -5.13 13.40
CA MET A 325 9.42 -4.25 12.54
C MET A 325 8.48 -3.34 13.34
N ARG A 326 7.94 -3.80 14.49
CA ARG A 326 7.22 -2.92 15.42
C ARG A 326 8.12 -1.85 16.02
N ASP A 327 9.33 -2.22 16.44
CA ASP A 327 10.31 -1.24 16.95
C ASP A 327 10.65 -0.20 15.88
N TYR A 328 10.83 -0.63 14.63
CA TYR A 328 11.06 0.26 13.51
C TYR A 328 9.87 1.19 13.25
N ALA A 329 8.66 0.65 13.15
CA ALA A 329 7.45 1.45 12.92
C ALA A 329 7.25 2.50 14.02
N ARG A 330 7.53 2.11 15.28
CA ARG A 330 7.47 3.01 16.42
C ARG A 330 8.53 4.12 16.30
N ALA A 331 9.78 3.81 16.00
CA ALA A 331 10.85 4.79 15.84
C ALA A 331 10.52 5.80 14.73
N VAL A 332 10.02 5.34 13.58
CA VAL A 332 9.59 6.20 12.47
C VAL A 332 8.44 7.11 12.89
N SER A 333 7.44 6.57 13.60
CA SER A 333 6.26 7.33 14.01
C SER A 333 6.55 8.32 15.15
N GLU A 334 7.32 7.92 16.16
CA GLU A 334 7.71 8.78 17.31
C GLU A 334 8.55 9.99 16.88
N ASN A 335 9.35 9.83 15.82
CA ASN A 335 10.13 10.92 15.22
C ASN A 335 9.33 11.70 14.16
N ALA A 336 8.03 11.42 14.04
CA ALA A 336 7.10 12.14 13.17
C ALA A 336 7.60 12.25 11.72
N ALA A 337 8.15 11.17 11.15
CA ALA A 337 8.65 11.17 9.77
C ALA A 337 7.58 11.64 8.76
N SER A 338 6.32 11.36 9.06
CA SER A 338 5.12 11.72 8.31
C SER A 338 3.90 11.66 9.26
N ASP A 339 2.70 11.93 8.76
CA ASP A 339 1.47 11.73 9.53
C ASP A 339 0.54 10.74 8.80
N TRP A 340 0.36 9.56 9.39
CA TRP A 340 -0.50 8.49 8.83
C TRP A 340 -1.92 8.68 9.33
N LEU A 341 -2.84 8.94 8.40
CA LEU A 341 -4.23 9.29 8.71
C LEU A 341 -5.08 8.04 8.92
N TYR A 342 -5.10 7.13 7.91
CA TYR A 342 -5.91 5.91 7.97
C TYR A 342 -5.49 4.86 6.95
N THR A 343 -5.88 3.60 7.22
CA THR A 343 -5.89 2.54 6.21
C THR A 343 -7.14 2.65 5.35
N ARG A 344 -7.00 2.40 4.05
CA ARG A 344 -8.06 2.54 3.06
C ARG A 344 -8.88 1.26 2.93
N LYS A 345 -10.17 1.40 2.64
CA LYS A 345 -11.02 0.30 2.20
C LYS A 345 -10.74 -0.05 0.75
N ASN A 346 -10.83 -1.33 0.47
CA ASN A 346 -11.00 -1.84 -0.87
C ASN A 346 -12.49 -2.10 -1.10
N PHE A 347 -13.09 -1.40 -2.07
CA PHE A 347 -14.51 -1.56 -2.40
C PHE A 347 -14.70 -2.47 -3.60
N LEU A 348 -15.77 -3.26 -3.54
CA LEU A 348 -16.17 -4.17 -4.61
C LEU A 348 -17.70 -4.26 -4.67
N ALA A 349 -18.21 -4.74 -5.79
CA ALA A 349 -19.62 -5.07 -5.94
C ALA A 349 -19.74 -6.48 -6.54
N VAL A 350 -20.72 -7.23 -6.05
CA VAL A 350 -20.99 -8.60 -6.50
C VAL A 350 -22.46 -8.79 -6.82
N SER A 351 -22.77 -9.70 -7.75
CA SER A 351 -24.14 -10.15 -8.00
C SER A 351 -24.64 -10.92 -6.79
N ASP A 352 -25.91 -10.72 -6.44
CA ASP A 352 -26.54 -11.46 -5.34
C ASP A 352 -26.40 -12.96 -5.54
N GLY A 353 -26.06 -13.65 -4.46
CA GLY A 353 -25.81 -15.10 -4.48
C GLY A 353 -24.38 -15.52 -4.79
N LEU A 354 -23.48 -14.63 -5.24
CA LEU A 354 -22.06 -14.93 -5.33
C LEU A 354 -21.46 -15.05 -3.92
N GLN A 355 -20.78 -16.16 -3.64
CA GLN A 355 -20.18 -16.44 -2.35
C GLN A 355 -18.71 -16.80 -2.48
N GLY A 356 -17.95 -16.64 -1.39
CA GLY A 356 -16.52 -17.03 -1.35
C GLY A 356 -15.58 -16.10 -2.09
N TYR A 357 -16.05 -14.92 -2.48
CA TYR A 357 -15.19 -13.91 -3.10
C TYR A 357 -14.28 -13.23 -2.07
N PRO A 358 -13.07 -12.81 -2.47
CA PRO A 358 -12.15 -12.11 -1.56
C PRO A 358 -12.63 -10.69 -1.28
N LYS A 359 -12.86 -10.37 0.00
CA LYS A 359 -13.20 -9.01 0.45
C LYS A 359 -11.94 -8.16 0.65
N ASN A 360 -10.92 -8.78 1.21
CA ASN A 360 -9.63 -8.16 1.45
C ASN A 360 -8.72 -8.49 0.27
N LEU A 361 -8.66 -7.60 -0.70
CA LEU A 361 -7.67 -7.72 -1.78
C LEU A 361 -6.36 -7.16 -1.25
N THR A 362 -5.59 -8.05 -0.69
CA THR A 362 -4.28 -7.75 -0.09
C THR A 362 -3.15 -7.95 -1.08
N ASP A 363 -3.44 -8.47 -2.27
CA ASP A 363 -2.47 -8.74 -3.31
C ASP A 363 -3.08 -8.45 -4.68
N ARG A 364 -2.21 -8.16 -5.64
CA ARG A 364 -2.56 -8.10 -7.07
C ARG A 364 -2.91 -9.48 -7.64
N LEU A 365 -2.77 -10.52 -6.83
CA LEU A 365 -3.14 -11.89 -7.16
C LEU A 365 -4.53 -12.19 -6.60
N LEU A 366 -5.52 -12.39 -7.49
CA LEU A 366 -6.85 -12.81 -7.12
C LEU A 366 -6.83 -14.30 -6.69
N PRO A 367 -7.16 -14.63 -5.44
CA PRO A 367 -7.34 -16.02 -5.04
C PRO A 367 -8.64 -16.56 -5.64
N LEU A 368 -8.54 -17.35 -6.69
CA LEU A 368 -9.68 -17.99 -7.40
C LEU A 368 -9.89 -19.43 -6.94
N ASN A 369 -10.03 -19.67 -5.63
CA ASN A 369 -10.13 -21.03 -5.05
C ASN A 369 -11.56 -21.49 -4.86
#